data_86d4139c2bdf1dff138c3d23941eaf9b
#
_entry.id   86d4139c2bdf1dff138c3d23941eaf9b
#
_cell.length_a   1.000
_cell.length_b   1.000
_cell.length_c   1.000
_cell.angle_alpha   90.00
_cell.angle_beta   90.00
_cell.angle_gamma   90.00
#
_symmetry.space_group_name_H-M   'P 1'
#
loop_
_entity.id
_entity.type
_entity.pdbx_description
1 polymer ?
#
loop_
_entity_poly.entity_id
_entity_poly.type
_entity_poly.pdbx_seq_one_letter_code
_entity_poly.pdbx_strand_id
1 'polypeptide(L)'
;MNKSKKFWDNASKNYDKTEKRFEYIHSKSRENTKKYLENSNVVLDYGCGTGTTSCEIANHVKEIYAIDISPKMIEIAKAKAVDKKIKNVTFSQTDIFDEQHKKGSFDRILAFNMLHTIPNPKDVVQRIDELLKPDGLFISITPCLRDKMSFLVGLQIRLVQILCKFGIIPVPIRRLKSSDLDDLIANGSFQAVDSEKIYKGASSYFIVAKKKQ
;
A
#
# COMPACT_ATOMS: atom_id res chain seq x y z
N MET A 1 -1.72 -20.31 12.61
CA MET A 1 -2.42 -19.41 11.66
C MET A 1 -1.97 -17.98 11.94
N ASN A 2 -1.52 -17.25 10.93
CA ASN A 2 -1.02 -15.86 11.08
C ASN A 2 -2.16 -14.96 11.58
N LYS A 3 -1.96 -14.34 12.76
CA LYS A 3 -2.98 -13.47 13.41
C LYS A 3 -3.35 -12.26 12.54
N SER A 4 -2.39 -11.71 11.81
CA SER A 4 -2.60 -10.60 10.88
C SER A 4 -3.52 -11.00 9.73
N LYS A 5 -3.29 -12.17 9.12
CA LYS A 5 -4.16 -12.71 8.06
C LYS A 5 -5.61 -12.83 8.54
N LYS A 6 -5.84 -13.43 9.72
CA LYS A 6 -7.20 -13.56 10.29
C LYS A 6 -7.87 -12.20 10.53
N PHE A 7 -7.10 -11.21 10.97
CA PHE A 7 -7.61 -9.85 11.16
C PHE A 7 -8.11 -9.25 9.83
N TRP A 8 -7.28 -9.32 8.78
CA TRP A 8 -7.65 -8.79 7.46
C TRP A 8 -8.78 -9.57 6.80
N ASP A 9 -8.87 -10.90 7.00
CA ASP A 9 -10.00 -11.71 6.58
C ASP A 9 -11.32 -11.22 7.19
N ASN A 10 -11.31 -10.85 8.47
CA ASN A 10 -12.49 -10.31 9.14
C ASN A 10 -12.81 -8.88 8.68
N ALA A 11 -11.79 -8.06 8.49
CA ALA A 11 -11.93 -6.67 8.04
C ALA A 11 -12.49 -6.57 6.61
N SER A 12 -12.21 -7.55 5.75
CA SER A 12 -12.60 -7.56 4.33
C SER A 12 -14.09 -7.29 4.10
N LYS A 13 -14.95 -7.79 5.00
CA LYS A 13 -16.43 -7.65 4.90
C LYS A 13 -16.91 -6.21 4.84
N ASN A 14 -16.21 -5.30 5.49
CA ASN A 14 -16.59 -3.88 5.58
C ASN A 14 -15.48 -2.96 5.04
N TYR A 15 -14.45 -3.52 4.41
CA TYR A 15 -13.25 -2.77 4.03
C TYR A 15 -13.58 -1.60 3.11
N ASP A 16 -14.24 -1.83 1.98
CA ASP A 16 -14.60 -0.79 1.02
C ASP A 16 -15.50 0.30 1.64
N LYS A 17 -16.39 -0.07 2.58
CA LYS A 17 -17.22 0.89 3.31
C LYS A 17 -16.38 1.78 4.23
N THR A 18 -15.36 1.21 4.86
CA THR A 18 -14.43 1.94 5.72
C THR A 18 -13.55 2.88 4.90
N GLU A 19 -13.03 2.40 3.78
CA GLU A 19 -12.19 3.16 2.85
C GLU A 19 -12.91 4.39 2.26
N LYS A 20 -14.23 4.31 2.02
CA LYS A 20 -15.04 5.46 1.56
C LYS A 20 -14.93 6.69 2.47
N ARG A 21 -14.63 6.53 3.74
CA ARG A 21 -14.43 7.66 4.66
C ARG A 21 -13.18 8.48 4.31
N PHE A 22 -12.22 7.84 3.66
CA PHE A 22 -10.93 8.42 3.26
C PHE A 22 -10.82 8.59 1.74
N GLU A 23 -11.94 8.50 1.01
CA GLU A 23 -11.98 8.48 -0.46
C GLU A 23 -11.22 9.66 -1.08
N TYR A 24 -11.27 10.85 -0.45
CA TYR A 24 -10.50 12.00 -0.93
C TYR A 24 -8.98 11.71 -0.97
N ILE A 25 -8.44 11.06 0.08
CA ILE A 25 -7.02 10.70 0.14
C ILE A 25 -6.71 9.63 -0.91
N HIS A 26 -7.57 8.62 -0.99
CA HIS A 26 -7.37 7.49 -1.90
C HIS A 26 -7.49 7.90 -3.37
N SER A 27 -8.52 8.67 -3.75
CA SER A 27 -8.70 9.14 -5.13
C SER A 27 -7.54 10.05 -5.55
N LYS A 28 -7.14 10.99 -4.67
CA LYS A 28 -6.00 11.87 -4.97
C LYS A 28 -4.69 11.10 -5.12
N SER A 29 -4.46 10.08 -4.28
CA SER A 29 -3.27 9.23 -4.40
C SER A 29 -3.26 8.45 -5.70
N ARG A 30 -4.41 7.90 -6.13
CA ARG A 30 -4.52 7.19 -7.40
C ARG A 30 -4.30 8.13 -8.60
N GLU A 31 -4.86 9.34 -8.56
CA GLU A 31 -4.62 10.36 -9.60
C GLU A 31 -3.14 10.76 -9.68
N ASN A 32 -2.49 10.96 -8.54
CA ASN A 32 -1.06 11.23 -8.51
C ASN A 32 -0.25 10.05 -9.06
N THR A 33 -0.62 8.83 -8.72
CA THR A 33 0.06 7.61 -9.21
C THR A 33 0.00 7.50 -10.72
N LYS A 34 -1.15 7.80 -11.35
CA LYS A 34 -1.32 7.71 -12.81
C LYS A 34 -0.29 8.53 -13.60
N LYS A 35 0.24 9.63 -13.02
CA LYS A 35 1.28 10.45 -13.64
C LYS A 35 2.61 9.71 -13.86
N TYR A 36 2.82 8.61 -13.14
CA TYR A 36 4.04 7.80 -13.15
C TYR A 36 3.85 6.42 -13.79
N LEU A 37 2.68 6.19 -14.40
CA LEU A 37 2.34 4.94 -15.08
C LEU A 37 2.44 5.10 -16.59
N GLU A 38 2.87 4.04 -17.24
CA GLU A 38 2.96 3.92 -18.69
C GLU A 38 2.35 2.60 -19.13
N ASN A 39 1.78 2.56 -20.35
CA ASN A 39 1.14 1.37 -20.91
C ASN A 39 2.08 0.15 -21.08
N SER A 40 3.38 0.36 -20.98
CA SER A 40 4.40 -0.70 -21.00
C SER A 40 4.72 -1.27 -19.63
N ASN A 41 4.31 -0.63 -18.54
CA ASN A 41 4.73 -0.98 -17.20
C ASN A 41 4.13 -2.30 -16.70
N VAL A 42 4.97 -3.10 -16.08
CA VAL A 42 4.60 -4.23 -15.22
C VAL A 42 4.62 -3.76 -13.77
N VAL A 43 3.49 -3.85 -13.10
CA VAL A 43 3.27 -3.28 -11.76
C VAL A 43 3.07 -4.38 -10.73
N LEU A 44 3.67 -4.23 -9.54
CA LEU A 44 3.31 -4.98 -8.34
C LEU A 44 2.50 -4.08 -7.41
N ASP A 45 1.27 -4.48 -7.05
CA ASP A 45 0.46 -3.82 -6.03
C ASP A 45 0.52 -4.65 -4.74
N TYR A 46 1.38 -4.24 -3.81
CA TYR A 46 1.64 -4.94 -2.54
C TYR A 46 0.66 -4.51 -1.46
N GLY A 47 -0.11 -5.47 -0.95
CA GLY A 47 -1.20 -5.22 -0.02
C GLY A 47 -2.40 -4.61 -0.71
N CYS A 48 -2.78 -5.17 -1.86
CA CYS A 48 -3.82 -4.64 -2.74
C CYS A 48 -5.23 -4.60 -2.11
N GLY A 49 -5.43 -5.26 -0.96
CA GLY A 49 -6.73 -5.37 -0.29
C GLY A 49 -7.81 -5.90 -1.23
N THR A 50 -8.93 -5.20 -1.33
CA THR A 50 -10.05 -5.53 -2.21
C THR A 50 -9.83 -5.14 -3.67
N GLY A 51 -8.60 -4.76 -4.07
CA GLY A 51 -8.21 -4.52 -5.45
C GLY A 51 -8.72 -3.22 -6.08
N THR A 52 -9.22 -2.27 -5.29
CA THR A 52 -9.77 -1.01 -5.83
C THR A 52 -8.73 -0.24 -6.63
N THR A 53 -7.53 -0.02 -6.05
CA THR A 53 -6.43 0.68 -6.73
C THR A 53 -6.01 -0.05 -7.99
N SER A 54 -5.70 -1.36 -7.90
CA SER A 54 -5.31 -2.18 -9.05
C SER A 54 -6.33 -2.08 -10.19
N CYS A 55 -7.63 -2.16 -9.88
CA CYS A 55 -8.69 -2.05 -10.88
C CYS A 55 -8.78 -0.66 -11.52
N GLU A 56 -8.51 0.41 -10.78
CA GLU A 56 -8.62 1.77 -11.31
C GLU A 56 -7.41 2.21 -12.15
N ILE A 57 -6.25 1.60 -11.92
CA ILE A 57 -5.04 1.91 -12.71
C ILE A 57 -4.80 0.93 -13.86
N ALA A 58 -5.59 -0.15 -13.95
CA ALA A 58 -5.37 -1.22 -14.92
C ALA A 58 -5.24 -0.73 -16.37
N ASN A 59 -6.04 0.26 -16.76
CA ASN A 59 -6.01 0.80 -18.14
C ASN A 59 -4.79 1.70 -18.43
N HIS A 60 -3.93 1.94 -17.45
CA HIS A 60 -2.73 2.79 -17.59
C HIS A 60 -1.43 1.98 -17.66
N VAL A 61 -1.52 0.65 -17.60
CA VAL A 61 -0.35 -0.22 -17.52
C VAL A 61 -0.53 -1.50 -18.35
N LYS A 62 0.58 -2.18 -18.63
CA LYS A 62 0.57 -3.46 -19.35
C LYS A 62 -0.09 -4.55 -18.52
N GLU A 63 0.38 -4.72 -17.28
CA GLU A 63 0.00 -5.82 -16.40
C GLU A 63 0.18 -5.45 -14.94
N ILE A 64 -0.69 -5.96 -14.07
CA ILE A 64 -0.60 -5.78 -12.62
C ILE A 64 -0.59 -7.16 -11.95
N TYR A 65 0.41 -7.36 -11.09
CA TYR A 65 0.45 -8.42 -10.10
C TYR A 65 0.02 -7.83 -8.76
N ALA A 66 -1.18 -8.17 -8.30
CA ALA A 66 -1.76 -7.62 -7.07
C ALA A 66 -1.78 -8.69 -5.99
N ILE A 67 -1.09 -8.43 -4.88
CA ILE A 67 -0.90 -9.41 -3.82
C ILE A 67 -1.42 -8.93 -2.47
N ASP A 68 -2.01 -9.84 -1.72
CA ASP A 68 -2.43 -9.61 -0.33
C ASP A 68 -2.34 -10.92 0.46
N ILE A 69 -2.09 -10.83 1.77
CA ILE A 69 -2.02 -11.99 2.66
C ILE A 69 -3.40 -12.59 2.96
N SER A 70 -4.47 -11.83 2.79
CA SER A 70 -5.85 -12.22 3.08
C SER A 70 -6.51 -12.85 1.86
N PRO A 71 -6.85 -14.16 1.88
CA PRO A 71 -7.59 -14.79 0.79
C PRO A 71 -8.97 -14.15 0.58
N LYS A 72 -9.60 -13.62 1.63
CA LYS A 72 -10.91 -12.96 1.50
C LYS A 72 -10.83 -11.60 0.81
N MET A 73 -9.74 -10.86 1.02
CA MET A 73 -9.45 -9.65 0.24
C MET A 73 -9.29 -9.99 -1.24
N ILE A 74 -8.49 -11.02 -1.54
CA ILE A 74 -8.24 -11.49 -2.91
C ILE A 74 -9.52 -12.00 -3.59
N GLU A 75 -10.40 -12.70 -2.87
CA GLU A 75 -11.70 -13.12 -3.39
C GLU A 75 -12.55 -11.93 -3.84
N ILE A 76 -12.67 -10.90 -3.01
CA ILE A 76 -13.39 -9.66 -3.32
C ILE A 76 -12.73 -8.93 -4.51
N ALA A 77 -11.39 -8.86 -4.53
CA ALA A 77 -10.64 -8.21 -5.59
C ALA A 77 -10.88 -8.88 -6.97
N LYS A 78 -10.85 -10.22 -7.00
CA LYS A 78 -11.16 -11.01 -8.21
C LYS A 78 -12.58 -10.77 -8.70
N ALA A 79 -13.56 -10.80 -7.80
CA ALA A 79 -14.96 -10.52 -8.14
C ALA A 79 -15.13 -9.11 -8.73
N LYS A 80 -14.46 -8.11 -8.13
CA LYS A 80 -14.46 -6.71 -8.61
C LYS A 80 -13.85 -6.57 -10.00
N ALA A 81 -12.76 -7.28 -10.30
CA ALA A 81 -12.14 -7.26 -11.61
C ALA A 81 -13.04 -7.89 -12.69
N VAL A 82 -13.71 -9.00 -12.36
CA VAL A 82 -14.68 -9.64 -13.26
C VAL A 82 -15.84 -8.68 -13.57
N ASP A 83 -16.44 -8.07 -12.54
CA ASP A 83 -17.54 -7.11 -12.71
C ASP A 83 -17.14 -5.93 -13.61
N LYS A 84 -15.92 -5.43 -13.45
CA LYS A 84 -15.35 -4.33 -14.25
C LYS A 84 -14.73 -4.78 -15.59
N LYS A 85 -14.79 -6.08 -15.93
CA LYS A 85 -14.21 -6.67 -17.15
C LYS A 85 -12.71 -6.39 -17.33
N ILE A 86 -11.97 -6.33 -16.23
CA ILE A 86 -10.51 -6.09 -16.21
C ILE A 86 -9.80 -7.43 -16.42
N LYS A 87 -8.85 -7.47 -17.37
CA LYS A 87 -8.18 -8.71 -17.80
C LYS A 87 -6.68 -8.73 -17.53
N ASN A 88 -6.07 -7.57 -17.27
CA ASN A 88 -4.63 -7.42 -17.11
C ASN A 88 -4.20 -7.28 -15.63
N VAL A 89 -5.02 -7.76 -14.69
CA VAL A 89 -4.69 -7.82 -13.27
C VAL A 89 -4.75 -9.26 -12.78
N THR A 90 -3.63 -9.75 -12.23
CA THR A 90 -3.53 -11.05 -11.59
C THR A 90 -3.54 -10.88 -10.08
N PHE A 91 -4.58 -11.37 -9.40
CA PHE A 91 -4.71 -11.33 -7.94
C PHE A 91 -4.24 -12.64 -7.31
N SER A 92 -3.28 -12.57 -6.38
CA SER A 92 -2.71 -13.73 -5.70
C SER A 92 -2.66 -13.54 -4.18
N GLN A 93 -3.01 -14.61 -3.44
CA GLN A 93 -2.86 -14.62 -1.99
C GLN A 93 -1.43 -15.02 -1.65
N THR A 94 -0.58 -14.04 -1.43
CA THR A 94 0.84 -14.24 -1.13
C THR A 94 1.44 -13.02 -0.42
N ASP A 95 2.73 -13.08 -0.13
CA ASP A 95 3.54 -12.04 0.51
C ASP A 95 4.63 -11.54 -0.46
N ILE A 96 5.18 -10.35 -0.22
CA ILE A 96 6.24 -9.76 -1.06
C ILE A 96 7.55 -10.59 -1.02
N PHE A 97 7.74 -11.39 0.03
CA PHE A 97 8.91 -12.25 0.20
C PHE A 97 8.77 -13.61 -0.50
N ASP A 98 7.65 -13.87 -1.17
CA ASP A 98 7.48 -15.08 -1.97
C ASP A 98 8.57 -15.17 -3.06
N GLU A 99 9.23 -16.32 -3.16
CA GLU A 99 10.32 -16.59 -4.10
C GLU A 99 9.87 -16.57 -5.57
N GLN A 100 8.57 -16.68 -5.83
CA GLN A 100 8.01 -16.52 -7.18
C GLN A 100 8.22 -15.11 -7.74
N HIS A 101 8.35 -14.11 -6.87
CA HIS A 101 8.67 -12.74 -7.27
C HIS A 101 10.16 -12.61 -7.58
N LYS A 102 10.49 -12.58 -8.87
CA LYS A 102 11.89 -12.50 -9.33
C LYS A 102 12.45 -11.07 -9.17
N LYS A 103 13.75 -10.99 -8.88
CA LYS A 103 14.46 -9.71 -8.84
C LYS A 103 14.39 -8.99 -10.18
N GLY A 104 14.26 -7.67 -10.15
CA GLY A 104 14.23 -6.84 -11.36
C GLY A 104 13.05 -7.12 -12.30
N SER A 105 11.89 -7.53 -11.77
CA SER A 105 10.73 -7.88 -12.60
C SER A 105 9.74 -6.76 -12.81
N PHE A 106 9.72 -5.74 -11.93
CA PHE A 106 8.68 -4.73 -11.91
C PHE A 106 9.20 -3.35 -12.29
N ASP A 107 8.44 -2.64 -13.11
CA ASP A 107 8.71 -1.24 -13.45
C ASP A 107 8.23 -0.31 -12.34
N ARG A 108 7.12 -0.66 -11.70
CA ARG A 108 6.50 0.09 -10.59
C ARG A 108 6.09 -0.86 -9.49
N ILE A 109 6.31 -0.46 -8.23
CA ILE A 109 5.77 -1.17 -7.06
C ILE A 109 4.98 -0.18 -6.23
N LEU A 110 3.73 -0.55 -5.93
CA LEU A 110 2.82 0.22 -5.08
C LEU A 110 2.74 -0.40 -3.69
N ALA A 111 2.70 0.44 -2.64
CA ALA A 111 2.40 0.00 -1.27
C ALA A 111 1.50 1.05 -0.61
N PHE A 112 0.18 0.90 -0.78
CA PHE A 112 -0.80 1.85 -0.30
C PHE A 112 -1.36 1.44 1.05
N ASN A 113 -1.25 2.33 2.03
CA ASN A 113 -1.68 2.10 3.41
C ASN A 113 -1.06 0.85 4.06
N MET A 114 0.14 0.46 3.65
CA MET A 114 0.82 -0.75 4.09
C MET A 114 1.91 -0.49 5.15
N LEU A 115 2.83 0.44 4.90
CA LEU A 115 4.08 0.59 5.67
C LEU A 115 3.86 0.83 7.17
N HIS A 116 2.74 1.40 7.56
CA HIS A 116 2.40 1.62 8.97
C HIS A 116 1.83 0.39 9.68
N THR A 117 1.49 -0.68 8.94
CA THR A 117 0.85 -1.91 9.47
C THR A 117 1.78 -3.12 9.47
N ILE A 118 2.97 -3.02 8.90
CA ILE A 118 3.92 -4.13 8.81
C ILE A 118 4.96 -4.09 9.95
N PRO A 119 5.40 -5.25 10.45
CA PRO A 119 6.34 -5.31 11.57
C PRO A 119 7.70 -4.69 11.26
N ASN A 120 8.23 -4.92 10.08
CA ASN A 120 9.56 -4.46 9.67
C ASN A 120 9.52 -3.78 8.29
N PRO A 121 9.21 -2.47 8.21
CA PRO A 121 9.13 -1.77 6.94
C PRO A 121 10.48 -1.64 6.22
N LYS A 122 11.62 -1.72 6.94
CA LYS A 122 12.96 -1.68 6.31
C LYS A 122 13.20 -2.89 5.41
N ASP A 123 12.90 -4.09 5.89
CA ASP A 123 13.08 -5.32 5.10
C ASP A 123 12.16 -5.31 3.87
N VAL A 124 10.93 -4.79 4.02
CA VAL A 124 10.01 -4.65 2.89
C VAL A 124 10.53 -3.66 1.86
N VAL A 125 11.05 -2.50 2.27
CA VAL A 125 11.64 -1.51 1.34
C VAL A 125 12.88 -2.07 0.65
N GLN A 126 13.71 -2.84 1.36
CA GLN A 126 14.84 -3.55 0.75
C GLN A 126 14.35 -4.59 -0.28
N ARG A 127 13.30 -5.35 0.05
CA ARG A 127 12.73 -6.31 -0.90
C ARG A 127 12.10 -5.63 -2.12
N ILE A 128 11.45 -4.49 -1.94
CA ILE A 128 10.95 -3.65 -3.04
C ILE A 128 12.10 -3.22 -3.97
N ASP A 129 13.23 -2.81 -3.39
CA ASP A 129 14.43 -2.47 -4.18
C ASP A 129 14.92 -3.66 -5.03
N GLU A 130 15.01 -4.85 -4.45
CA GLU A 130 15.41 -6.05 -5.19
C GLU A 130 14.46 -6.38 -6.35
N LEU A 131 13.15 -6.20 -6.16
CA LEU A 131 12.12 -6.55 -7.13
C LEU A 131 11.99 -5.53 -8.26
N LEU A 132 12.35 -4.27 -8.02
CA LEU A 132 12.33 -3.23 -9.04
C LEU A 132 13.45 -3.41 -10.05
N LYS A 133 13.10 -3.17 -11.33
CA LYS A 133 14.07 -2.97 -12.40
C LYS A 133 14.96 -1.76 -12.12
N PRO A 134 16.13 -1.63 -12.77
CA PRO A 134 16.85 -0.35 -12.83
C PRO A 134 15.90 0.78 -13.26
N ASP A 135 16.02 1.95 -12.66
CA ASP A 135 15.13 3.11 -12.88
C ASP A 135 13.65 2.91 -12.51
N GLY A 136 13.31 1.77 -11.89
CA GLY A 136 11.96 1.49 -11.42
C GLY A 136 11.52 2.42 -10.30
N LEU A 137 10.19 2.61 -10.14
CA LEU A 137 9.62 3.50 -9.14
C LEU A 137 8.89 2.72 -8.05
N PHE A 138 9.17 3.09 -6.81
CA PHE A 138 8.39 2.75 -5.63
C PHE A 138 7.43 3.89 -5.32
N ILE A 139 6.14 3.61 -5.24
CA ILE A 139 5.08 4.60 -4.98
C ILE A 139 4.30 4.16 -3.74
N SER A 140 4.24 5.01 -2.74
CA SER A 140 3.47 4.71 -1.54
C SER A 140 2.62 5.87 -1.06
N ILE A 141 1.53 5.54 -0.36
CA ILE A 141 0.77 6.46 0.47
C ILE A 141 0.68 5.87 1.87
N THR A 142 1.06 6.64 2.88
CA THR A 142 1.11 6.15 4.27
C THR A 142 0.49 7.19 5.22
N PRO A 143 -0.45 6.79 6.09
CA PRO A 143 -0.95 7.65 7.15
C PRO A 143 0.16 8.05 8.12
N CYS A 144 0.42 9.35 8.24
CA CYS A 144 1.44 9.92 9.14
C CYS A 144 0.80 10.36 10.46
N LEU A 145 0.58 9.38 11.33
CA LEU A 145 -0.19 9.54 12.57
C LEU A 145 0.53 10.33 13.67
N ARG A 146 1.75 10.82 13.42
CA ARG A 146 2.51 11.76 14.29
C ARG A 146 2.60 13.15 13.68
N ASP A 147 2.14 13.34 12.44
CA ASP A 147 1.99 14.65 11.82
C ASP A 147 0.66 15.28 12.25
N LYS A 148 0.25 16.34 11.58
CA LYS A 148 -0.99 17.07 11.89
C LYS A 148 -2.21 16.14 11.79
N MET A 149 -3.02 16.10 12.87
CA MET A 149 -4.31 15.44 12.88
C MET A 149 -5.32 16.19 13.72
N SER A 150 -6.62 15.98 13.46
CA SER A 150 -7.68 16.52 14.27
C SER A 150 -7.75 15.82 15.63
N PHE A 151 -8.26 16.52 16.65
CA PHE A 151 -8.39 15.98 18.00
C PHE A 151 -9.19 14.67 18.06
N LEU A 152 -10.31 14.60 17.35
CA LEU A 152 -11.17 13.42 17.32
C LEU A 152 -10.46 12.22 16.70
N VAL A 153 -9.75 12.41 15.58
CA VAL A 153 -8.95 11.35 14.96
C VAL A 153 -7.83 10.91 15.90
N GLY A 154 -7.17 11.86 16.58
CA GLY A 154 -6.14 11.54 17.58
C GLY A 154 -6.65 10.65 18.72
N LEU A 155 -7.86 10.91 19.21
CA LEU A 155 -8.49 10.08 20.25
C LEU A 155 -8.81 8.67 19.74
N GLN A 156 -9.36 8.55 18.53
CA GLN A 156 -9.65 7.26 17.90
C GLN A 156 -8.36 6.42 17.70
N ILE A 157 -7.28 7.03 17.22
CA ILE A 157 -6.00 6.35 17.04
C ILE A 157 -5.41 5.89 18.37
N ARG A 158 -5.52 6.68 19.45
CA ARG A 158 -5.09 6.24 20.79
C ARG A 158 -5.86 5.01 21.26
N LEU A 159 -7.18 4.98 21.06
CA LEU A 159 -8.00 3.81 21.38
C LEU A 159 -7.53 2.58 20.59
N VAL A 160 -7.34 2.70 19.28
CA VAL A 160 -6.85 1.61 18.43
C VAL A 160 -5.49 1.10 18.94
N GLN A 161 -4.57 1.99 19.33
CA GLN A 161 -3.26 1.59 19.87
C GLN A 161 -3.37 0.82 21.19
N ILE A 162 -4.30 1.21 22.06
CA ILE A 162 -4.58 0.46 23.28
C ILE A 162 -5.05 -0.95 22.94
N LEU A 163 -5.98 -1.08 21.98
CA LEU A 163 -6.46 -2.38 21.51
C LEU A 163 -5.33 -3.22 20.87
N CYS A 164 -4.40 -2.60 20.12
CA CYS A 164 -3.21 -3.28 19.62
C CYS A 164 -2.30 -3.78 20.76
N LYS A 165 -2.09 -2.95 21.78
CA LYS A 165 -1.25 -3.32 22.95
C LYS A 165 -1.80 -4.53 23.71
N PHE A 166 -3.12 -4.65 23.81
CA PHE A 166 -3.79 -5.81 24.43
C PHE A 166 -3.99 -6.98 23.47
N GLY A 167 -3.49 -6.91 22.25
CA GLY A 167 -3.60 -7.98 21.25
C GLY A 167 -5.00 -8.20 20.69
N ILE A 168 -5.95 -7.31 20.98
CA ILE A 168 -7.32 -7.33 20.41
C ILE A 168 -7.24 -7.03 18.92
N ILE A 169 -6.43 -6.06 18.53
CA ILE A 169 -6.05 -5.80 17.15
C ILE A 169 -4.63 -6.36 16.95
N PRO A 170 -4.47 -7.50 16.29
CA PRO A 170 -3.18 -8.21 16.18
C PRO A 170 -2.32 -7.70 15.01
N VAL A 171 -2.50 -6.45 14.62
CA VAL A 171 -1.73 -5.78 13.57
C VAL A 171 -1.04 -4.58 14.19
N PRO A 172 0.26 -4.37 13.99
CA PRO A 172 0.92 -3.17 14.49
C PRO A 172 0.37 -1.94 13.78
N ILE A 173 0.06 -0.89 14.53
CA ILE A 173 -0.25 0.43 13.98
C ILE A 173 0.87 1.37 14.38
N ARG A 174 1.82 1.55 13.48
CA ARG A 174 2.95 2.46 13.69
C ARG A 174 2.51 3.91 13.51
N ARG A 175 2.89 4.75 14.44
CA ARG A 175 2.73 6.19 14.29
C ARG A 175 3.98 6.76 13.63
N LEU A 176 3.93 6.90 12.32
CA LEU A 176 4.99 7.48 11.52
C LEU A 176 4.77 8.99 11.36
N LYS A 177 5.87 9.75 11.22
CA LYS A 177 5.90 11.07 10.62
C LYS A 177 6.24 10.93 9.14
N SER A 178 5.97 11.96 8.35
CA SER A 178 6.47 12.01 6.97
C SER A 178 8.00 11.94 6.90
N SER A 179 8.71 12.59 7.84
CA SER A 179 10.18 12.48 7.93
C SER A 179 10.70 11.06 8.17
N ASP A 180 9.95 10.23 8.93
CA ASP A 180 10.35 8.83 9.15
C ASP A 180 10.27 8.01 7.84
N LEU A 181 9.38 8.40 6.92
CA LEU A 181 9.28 7.81 5.59
C LEU A 181 10.38 8.33 4.65
N ASP A 182 10.70 9.63 4.72
CA ASP A 182 11.84 10.19 4.00
C ASP A 182 13.15 9.48 4.41
N ASP A 183 13.36 9.28 5.72
CA ASP A 183 14.51 8.54 6.25
C ASP A 183 14.52 7.07 5.78
N LEU A 184 13.34 6.42 5.77
CA LEU A 184 13.21 5.04 5.30
C LEU A 184 13.61 4.89 3.83
N ILE A 185 13.21 5.84 2.99
CA ILE A 185 13.55 5.89 1.56
C ILE A 185 15.03 6.27 1.36
N ALA A 186 15.53 7.29 2.07
CA ALA A 186 16.90 7.79 1.93
C ALA A 186 17.95 6.76 2.39
N ASN A 187 17.64 6.01 3.45
CA ASN A 187 18.51 4.93 3.98
C ASN A 187 18.48 3.64 3.14
N GLY A 188 17.59 3.55 2.16
CA GLY A 188 17.54 2.50 1.15
C GLY A 188 18.24 2.92 -0.14
N SER A 189 18.12 2.07 -1.17
CA SER A 189 18.62 2.31 -2.51
C SER A 189 17.73 3.26 -3.34
N PHE A 190 17.05 4.20 -2.68
CA PHE A 190 16.07 5.06 -3.34
C PHE A 190 16.42 6.55 -3.25
N GLN A 191 15.94 7.29 -4.24
CA GLN A 191 15.89 8.75 -4.25
C GLN A 191 14.44 9.20 -4.41
N ALA A 192 13.93 10.01 -3.49
CA ALA A 192 12.62 10.62 -3.65
C ALA A 192 12.62 11.56 -4.87
N VAL A 193 11.64 11.39 -5.75
CA VAL A 193 11.47 12.21 -6.96
C VAL A 193 10.23 13.08 -6.90
N ASP A 194 9.24 12.69 -6.08
CA ASP A 194 8.04 13.49 -5.79
C ASP A 194 7.45 13.13 -4.44
N SER A 195 6.81 14.09 -3.78
CA SER A 195 6.07 13.82 -2.56
C SER A 195 4.98 14.86 -2.30
N GLU A 196 3.89 14.42 -1.68
CA GLU A 196 2.77 15.30 -1.30
C GLU A 196 2.19 14.89 0.06
N LYS A 197 1.97 15.88 0.94
CA LYS A 197 1.18 15.69 2.17
C LYS A 197 -0.28 15.96 1.88
N ILE A 198 -1.10 14.93 1.94
CA ILE A 198 -2.55 15.01 1.73
C ILE A 198 -3.23 15.01 3.11
N TYR A 199 -4.04 16.03 3.38
CA TYR A 199 -4.71 16.19 4.67
C TYR A 199 -6.24 16.07 4.54
N LYS A 200 -6.82 15.15 5.32
CA LYS A 200 -8.27 15.03 5.52
C LYS A 200 -8.54 14.51 6.94
N GLY A 201 -8.49 15.41 7.93
CA GLY A 201 -8.61 15.04 9.34
C GLY A 201 -7.35 14.42 9.95
N ALA A 202 -6.55 13.72 9.17
CA ALA A 202 -5.18 13.29 9.47
C ALA A 202 -4.31 13.46 8.23
N SER A 203 -2.99 13.57 8.45
CA SER A 203 -2.02 13.66 7.35
C SER A 203 -1.72 12.28 6.80
N SER A 204 -1.71 12.15 5.47
CA SER A 204 -1.14 11.03 4.74
C SER A 204 -0.02 11.55 3.83
N TYR A 205 1.04 10.78 3.70
CA TYR A 205 2.20 11.15 2.90
C TYR A 205 2.29 10.25 1.68
N PHE A 206 2.10 10.87 0.52
CA PHE A 206 2.35 10.27 -0.79
C PHE A 206 3.81 10.51 -1.15
N ILE A 207 4.51 9.47 -1.59
CA ILE A 207 5.90 9.57 -2.02
C ILE A 207 6.13 8.69 -3.24
N VAL A 208 6.87 9.21 -4.19
CA VAL A 208 7.43 8.50 -5.34
C VAL A 208 8.94 8.49 -5.20
N ALA A 209 9.50 7.31 -5.19
CA ALA A 209 10.94 7.11 -5.02
C ALA A 209 11.49 6.28 -6.17
N LYS A 210 12.56 6.76 -6.78
CA LYS A 210 13.28 6.08 -7.87
C LYS A 210 14.40 5.24 -7.30
N LYS A 211 14.55 4.00 -7.78
CA LYS A 211 15.69 3.14 -7.48
C LYS A 211 16.96 3.80 -7.99
N LYS A 212 17.97 3.92 -7.09
CA LYS A 212 19.32 4.37 -7.48
C LYS A 212 20.00 3.28 -8.33
N GLN A 213 20.84 3.72 -9.24
CA GLN A 213 21.68 2.83 -10.05
C GLN A 213 22.81 2.24 -9.21
#